data_9580746804e46c763b4cc80532bf1172
#
_entry.id   9580746804e46c763b4cc80532bf1172
#
_cell.length_a   1.000
_cell.length_b   1.000
_cell.length_c   1.000
_cell.angle_alpha   90.00
_cell.angle_beta   90.00
_cell.angle_gamma   90.00
#
_symmetry.space_group_name_H-M   'P 1'
#
loop_
_entity.id
_entity.type
_entity.pdbx_description
1 polymer ?
#
loop_
_entity_poly.entity_id
_entity_poly.type
_entity_poly.pdbx_seq_one_letter_code
_entity_poly.pdbx_strand_id
1 'polypeptide(L)'
;MVVLKKQKIVPIYKVYVKTLLNFASLNNVTNADMQENLVIVESPAKAKTIEKFLGEDFKVMSSYGHIRDLKKKELSVDLDTLEANYEIPEEKKKVVAELKKNAKAAKKVWLASDEDREGEAISWHLCEVLGLDEAKTSRIVFHEITKPAILAAIQNPRHLDMNLVNAQQARRVLDRLVGFRLSPVL
;
A
#
# COMPACT_ATOMS: atom_id res chain seq x y z
N MET A 1 -56.49 27.55 -15.40
CA MET A 1 -56.08 27.77 -14.00
C MET A 1 -54.76 27.06 -13.80
N VAL A 2 -53.63 27.80 -13.90
CA VAL A 2 -52.28 27.24 -13.83
C VAL A 2 -51.80 27.39 -12.40
N VAL A 3 -51.56 26.26 -11.71
CA VAL A 3 -51.07 26.26 -10.32
C VAL A 3 -49.51 26.35 -10.36
N LEU A 4 -48.96 27.50 -10.06
CA LEU A 4 -47.55 27.74 -9.87
C LEU A 4 -47.06 27.05 -8.58
N LYS A 5 -46.28 26.00 -8.69
CA LYS A 5 -45.55 25.40 -7.55
C LYS A 5 -44.55 26.37 -7.02
N LYS A 6 -44.70 26.82 -5.75
CA LYS A 6 -43.71 27.59 -5.03
C LYS A 6 -42.39 26.77 -4.86
N GLN A 7 -41.38 27.12 -5.62
CA GLN A 7 -40.00 26.65 -5.33
C GLN A 7 -39.52 27.29 -4.02
N LYS A 8 -39.15 26.43 -3.06
CA LYS A 8 -38.51 26.89 -1.81
C LYS A 8 -37.11 27.39 -2.13
N ILE A 9 -36.92 28.71 -2.13
CA ILE A 9 -35.62 29.36 -2.23
C ILE A 9 -34.86 29.01 -0.94
N VAL A 10 -33.87 28.16 -1.02
CA VAL A 10 -32.94 27.88 0.09
C VAL A 10 -32.00 29.12 0.18
N PRO A 11 -31.99 29.83 1.29
CA PRO A 11 -31.15 31.03 1.37
C PRO A 11 -29.67 30.68 1.22
N ILE A 12 -29.00 31.38 0.32
CA ILE A 12 -27.59 31.17 -0.08
C ILE A 12 -26.64 31.11 1.14
N TYR A 13 -26.93 31.81 2.22
CA TYR A 13 -26.12 31.76 3.45
C TYR A 13 -26.12 30.35 4.10
N LYS A 14 -27.22 29.58 3.99
CA LYS A 14 -27.27 28.20 4.53
C LYS A 14 -26.35 27.21 3.75
N VAL A 15 -26.18 27.45 2.48
CA VAL A 15 -25.23 26.67 1.65
C VAL A 15 -23.81 27.06 2.03
N TYR A 16 -23.52 28.35 2.19
CA TYR A 16 -22.21 28.86 2.61
C TYR A 16 -21.82 28.39 4.02
N VAL A 17 -22.72 28.44 4.99
CA VAL A 17 -22.47 27.94 6.35
C VAL A 17 -22.21 26.43 6.37
N LYS A 18 -22.96 25.66 5.57
CA LYS A 18 -22.74 24.21 5.48
C LYS A 18 -21.39 23.87 4.81
N THR A 19 -20.98 24.66 3.82
CA THR A 19 -19.66 24.52 3.17
C THR A 19 -18.54 24.94 4.11
N LEU A 20 -18.69 26.01 4.87
CA LEU A 20 -17.72 26.45 5.90
C LEU A 20 -17.61 25.45 7.06
N LEU A 21 -18.72 24.86 7.51
CA LEU A 21 -18.71 23.84 8.55
C LEU A 21 -18.05 22.54 8.05
N ASN A 22 -18.25 22.16 6.78
CA ASN A 22 -17.55 21.04 6.17
C ASN A 22 -16.04 21.35 5.99
N PHE A 23 -15.65 22.59 5.66
CA PHE A 23 -14.25 23.02 5.61
C PHE A 23 -13.61 23.04 6.99
N ALA A 24 -14.33 23.48 8.02
CA ALA A 24 -13.86 23.49 9.42
C ALA A 24 -13.73 22.05 9.98
N SER A 25 -14.60 21.12 9.56
CA SER A 25 -14.48 19.70 9.96
C SER A 25 -13.37 18.95 9.21
N LEU A 26 -12.97 19.42 8.02
CA LEU A 26 -11.81 18.91 7.27
C LEU A 26 -10.47 19.43 7.85
N ASN A 27 -10.48 20.59 8.52
CA ASN A 27 -9.29 21.17 9.14
C ASN A 27 -9.07 20.74 10.59
N ASN A 28 -9.96 19.91 11.17
CA ASN A 28 -9.80 19.32 12.49
C ASN A 28 -9.07 17.96 12.48
N VAL A 29 -8.26 17.67 11.46
CA VAL A 29 -7.13 16.75 11.62
C VAL A 29 -6.10 17.56 12.41
N THR A 30 -6.12 17.41 13.72
CA THR A 30 -5.12 18.04 14.59
C THR A 30 -3.74 17.53 14.15
N ASN A 31 -2.74 18.42 14.10
CA ASN A 31 -1.34 18.06 13.80
C ASN A 31 -0.78 16.92 14.68
N ALA A 32 -1.51 16.52 15.72
CA ALA A 32 -1.18 15.41 16.61
C ALA A 32 -1.40 14.02 15.99
N ASP A 33 -2.19 13.90 14.90
CA ASP A 33 -2.48 12.62 14.23
C ASP A 33 -1.67 12.40 12.92
N MET A 34 -0.87 13.39 12.51
CA MET A 34 -0.06 13.30 11.29
C MET A 34 1.28 12.61 11.59
N GLN A 35 1.41 11.36 11.19
CA GLN A 35 2.66 10.62 11.23
C GLN A 35 3.62 11.19 10.16
N GLU A 36 4.85 11.57 10.56
CA GLU A 36 5.83 12.09 9.60
C GLU A 36 6.23 11.01 8.59
N ASN A 37 6.64 9.83 9.09
CA ASN A 37 7.15 8.75 8.26
C ASN A 37 6.52 7.41 8.62
N LEU A 38 6.03 6.69 7.62
CA LEU A 38 5.60 5.30 7.73
C LEU A 38 6.60 4.40 7.01
N VAL A 39 7.21 3.46 7.71
CA VAL A 39 8.07 2.42 7.13
C VAL A 39 7.28 1.12 7.09
N ILE A 40 7.19 0.48 5.93
CA ILE A 40 6.52 -0.82 5.77
C ILE A 40 7.57 -1.87 5.43
N VAL A 41 7.65 -2.90 6.26
CA VAL A 41 8.52 -4.07 6.10
C VAL A 41 7.69 -5.34 5.91
N GLU A 42 8.31 -6.45 5.49
CA GLU A 42 7.57 -7.69 5.27
C GLU A 42 7.33 -8.49 6.55
N SER A 43 8.14 -8.33 7.61
CA SER A 43 8.01 -9.15 8.81
C SER A 43 7.88 -8.33 10.10
N PRO A 44 7.09 -8.79 11.09
CA PRO A 44 6.92 -8.10 12.37
C PRO A 44 8.22 -8.09 13.21
N ALA A 45 9.11 -9.08 13.02
CA ALA A 45 10.40 -9.10 13.72
C ALA A 45 11.30 -7.95 13.23
N LYS A 46 11.38 -7.74 11.89
CA LYS A 46 12.10 -6.60 11.31
C LYS A 46 11.48 -5.27 11.76
N ALA A 47 10.14 -5.17 11.80
CA ALA A 47 9.48 -3.95 12.24
C ALA A 47 9.93 -3.51 13.64
N LYS A 48 9.88 -4.42 14.62
CA LYS A 48 10.28 -4.12 15.99
C LYS A 48 11.74 -3.68 16.13
N THR A 49 12.64 -4.24 15.32
CA THR A 49 14.07 -3.92 15.36
C THR A 49 14.34 -2.58 14.70
N ILE A 50 13.75 -2.33 13.53
CA ILE A 50 13.96 -1.09 12.77
C ILE A 50 13.37 0.11 13.50
N GLU A 51 12.19 -0.03 14.12
CA GLU A 51 11.54 1.02 14.89
C GLU A 51 12.43 1.56 16.01
N LYS A 52 13.16 0.68 16.71
CA LYS A 52 14.13 1.07 17.74
C LYS A 52 15.31 1.91 17.21
N PHE A 53 15.63 1.77 15.92
CA PHE A 53 16.76 2.49 15.31
C PHE A 53 16.35 3.86 14.75
N LEU A 54 15.10 4.03 14.33
CA LEU A 54 14.63 5.21 13.60
C LEU A 54 14.12 6.34 14.50
N GLY A 55 13.66 6.04 15.72
CA GLY A 55 13.11 7.03 16.64
C GLY A 55 11.65 7.40 16.38
N GLU A 56 11.15 8.41 17.11
CA GLU A 56 9.73 8.75 17.24
C GLU A 56 9.08 9.30 15.98
N ASP A 57 9.85 9.88 15.06
CA ASP A 57 9.34 10.42 13.78
C ASP A 57 8.94 9.32 12.78
N PHE A 58 9.25 8.06 13.09
CA PHE A 58 9.02 6.92 12.22
C PHE A 58 8.12 5.89 12.89
N LYS A 59 7.01 5.58 12.24
CA LYS A 59 6.19 4.43 12.57
C LYS A 59 6.57 3.27 11.67
N VAL A 60 6.88 2.11 12.25
CA VAL A 60 7.25 0.93 11.48
C VAL A 60 6.15 -0.12 11.57
N MET A 61 5.65 -0.58 10.42
CA MET A 61 4.60 -1.58 10.32
C MET A 61 5.03 -2.75 9.46
N SER A 62 4.41 -3.90 9.69
CA SER A 62 4.64 -5.09 8.86
C SER A 62 3.44 -5.37 7.96
N SER A 63 3.72 -5.80 6.71
CA SER A 63 2.73 -6.37 5.80
C SER A 63 2.45 -7.86 6.07
N TYR A 64 3.27 -8.49 6.92
CA TYR A 64 3.24 -9.94 7.14
C TYR A 64 3.43 -10.73 5.83
N GLY A 65 4.38 -10.31 4.99
CA GLY A 65 4.64 -10.87 3.68
C GLY A 65 3.72 -10.29 2.59
N HIS A 66 3.39 -11.12 1.60
CA HIS A 66 2.50 -10.72 0.52
C HIS A 66 1.11 -10.34 1.01
N ILE A 67 0.57 -9.20 0.52
CA ILE A 67 -0.76 -8.70 0.87
C ILE A 67 -1.82 -9.02 -0.18
N ARG A 68 -1.43 -9.46 -1.38
CA ARG A 68 -2.32 -10.02 -2.40
C ARG A 68 -1.65 -11.19 -3.11
N ASP A 69 -2.47 -12.10 -3.61
CA ASP A 69 -2.02 -13.30 -4.34
C ASP A 69 -3.07 -13.69 -5.39
N LEU A 70 -2.73 -14.64 -6.25
CA LEU A 70 -3.66 -15.30 -7.14
C LEU A 70 -4.65 -16.14 -6.33
N LYS A 71 -5.91 -16.22 -6.75
CA LYS A 71 -6.92 -17.05 -6.08
C LYS A 71 -6.46 -18.51 -5.96
N LYS A 72 -6.66 -19.10 -4.79
CA LYS A 72 -6.10 -20.44 -4.48
C LYS A 72 -6.68 -21.57 -5.33
N LYS A 73 -7.97 -21.48 -5.70
CA LYS A 73 -8.72 -22.54 -6.37
C LYS A 73 -8.97 -22.29 -7.86
N GLU A 74 -8.47 -21.21 -8.41
CA GLU A 74 -8.68 -20.79 -9.79
C GLU A 74 -7.33 -20.61 -10.49
N LEU A 75 -7.32 -20.70 -11.80
CA LEU A 75 -6.12 -20.38 -12.59
C LEU A 75 -5.67 -18.94 -12.36
N SER A 76 -6.64 -18.00 -12.32
CA SER A 76 -6.42 -16.57 -12.06
C SER A 76 -5.36 -15.92 -12.95
N VAL A 77 -5.17 -16.48 -14.15
CA VAL A 77 -4.30 -15.96 -15.20
C VAL A 77 -5.11 -16.00 -16.49
N ASP A 78 -5.17 -14.90 -17.19
CA ASP A 78 -5.73 -14.83 -18.53
C ASP A 78 -4.76 -15.56 -19.50
N LEU A 79 -5.29 -16.50 -20.32
CA LEU A 79 -4.43 -17.33 -21.17
C LEU A 79 -4.01 -16.61 -22.46
N ASP A 80 -4.70 -15.57 -22.87
CA ASP A 80 -4.41 -14.82 -24.08
C ASP A 80 -3.39 -13.71 -23.81
N THR A 81 -3.58 -12.99 -22.68
CA THR A 81 -2.74 -11.85 -22.29
C THR A 81 -1.63 -12.23 -21.30
N LEU A 82 -1.73 -13.38 -20.65
CA LEU A 82 -0.90 -13.83 -19.51
C LEU A 82 -0.96 -12.90 -18.30
N GLU A 83 -1.99 -12.03 -18.22
CA GLU A 83 -2.19 -11.16 -17.08
C GLU A 83 -2.69 -11.94 -15.87
N ALA A 84 -2.12 -11.62 -14.72
CA ALA A 84 -2.43 -12.25 -13.44
C ALA A 84 -3.54 -11.47 -12.70
N ASN A 85 -4.62 -12.16 -12.31
CA ASN A 85 -5.71 -11.60 -11.53
C ASN A 85 -5.44 -11.77 -10.03
N TYR A 86 -4.91 -10.73 -9.40
CA TYR A 86 -4.60 -10.72 -7.97
C TYR A 86 -5.80 -10.35 -7.12
N GLU A 87 -5.92 -11.00 -5.95
CA GLU A 87 -6.88 -10.64 -4.91
C GLU A 87 -6.19 -10.44 -3.56
N ILE A 88 -6.85 -9.73 -2.66
CA ILE A 88 -6.42 -9.61 -1.26
C ILE A 88 -7.05 -10.77 -0.50
N PRO A 89 -6.27 -11.74 0.02
CA PRO A 89 -6.80 -12.84 0.82
C PRO A 89 -7.56 -12.31 2.04
N GLU A 90 -8.60 -13.03 2.47
CA GLU A 90 -9.47 -12.59 3.58
C GLU A 90 -8.67 -12.29 4.85
N GLU A 91 -7.69 -13.15 5.16
CA GLU A 91 -6.79 -13.01 6.30
C GLU A 91 -5.91 -11.75 6.25
N LYS A 92 -5.74 -11.13 5.06
CA LYS A 92 -4.94 -9.92 4.87
C LYS A 92 -5.75 -8.63 4.88
N LYS A 93 -7.06 -8.70 4.73
CA LYS A 93 -7.93 -7.50 4.65
C LYS A 93 -7.76 -6.57 5.85
N LYS A 94 -7.65 -7.11 7.06
CA LYS A 94 -7.46 -6.31 8.28
C LYS A 94 -6.11 -5.57 8.27
N VAL A 95 -5.03 -6.26 7.91
CA VAL A 95 -3.68 -5.68 7.81
C VAL A 95 -3.65 -4.58 6.74
N VAL A 96 -4.24 -4.86 5.57
CA VAL A 96 -4.33 -3.88 4.47
C VAL A 96 -5.12 -2.64 4.89
N ALA A 97 -6.25 -2.80 5.59
CA ALA A 97 -7.04 -1.68 6.07
C ALA A 97 -6.24 -0.79 7.05
N GLU A 98 -5.48 -1.42 7.94
CA GLU A 98 -4.64 -0.71 8.91
C GLU A 98 -3.47 0.01 8.22
N LEU A 99 -2.77 -0.66 7.31
CA LEU A 99 -1.70 -0.06 6.49
C LEU A 99 -2.23 1.13 5.68
N LYS A 100 -3.40 0.99 5.06
CA LYS A 100 -4.04 2.05 4.27
C LYS A 100 -4.39 3.28 5.12
N LYS A 101 -4.89 3.07 6.34
CA LYS A 101 -5.17 4.15 7.30
C LYS A 101 -3.89 4.90 7.64
N ASN A 102 -2.81 4.19 8.00
CA ASN A 102 -1.54 4.80 8.39
C ASN A 102 -0.82 5.46 7.21
N ALA A 103 -0.86 4.87 6.01
CA ALA A 103 -0.28 5.45 4.81
C ALA A 103 -0.94 6.79 4.41
N LYS A 104 -2.26 6.90 4.61
CA LYS A 104 -2.98 8.17 4.37
C LYS A 104 -2.62 9.25 5.39
N ALA A 105 -2.32 8.87 6.63
CA ALA A 105 -1.93 9.80 7.69
C ALA A 105 -0.45 10.22 7.61
N ALA A 106 0.40 9.43 6.96
CA ALA A 106 1.82 9.69 6.83
C ALA A 106 2.11 10.75 5.76
N LYS A 107 3.10 11.60 6.03
CA LYS A 107 3.64 12.54 5.03
C LYS A 107 4.51 11.81 4.00
N LYS A 108 5.26 10.80 4.44
CA LYS A 108 6.10 9.96 3.58
C LYS A 108 5.98 8.49 3.93
N VAL A 109 5.97 7.63 2.91
CA VAL A 109 5.91 6.17 3.03
C VAL A 109 7.22 5.58 2.52
N TRP A 110 7.82 4.70 3.30
CA TRP A 110 9.06 4.01 2.99
C TRP A 110 8.78 2.51 2.85
N LEU A 111 9.08 1.96 1.69
CA LEU A 111 8.95 0.53 1.42
C LEU A 111 10.30 -0.13 1.66
N ALA A 112 10.39 -0.99 2.67
CA ALA A 112 11.63 -1.52 3.22
C ALA A 112 11.63 -3.06 3.26
N SER A 113 11.16 -3.69 2.19
CA SER A 113 11.24 -5.14 1.98
C SER A 113 12.62 -5.56 1.48
N ASP A 114 12.89 -6.86 1.45
CA ASP A 114 14.19 -7.41 1.04
C ASP A 114 14.60 -6.98 -0.38
N GLU A 115 15.92 -6.97 -0.64
CA GLU A 115 16.48 -6.63 -1.94
C GLU A 115 16.55 -7.86 -2.85
N ASP A 116 15.38 -8.44 -3.11
CA ASP A 116 15.21 -9.51 -4.08
C ASP A 116 13.90 -9.32 -4.84
N ARG A 117 13.63 -10.20 -5.80
CA ARG A 117 12.41 -10.10 -6.61
C ARG A 117 11.13 -10.27 -5.78
N GLU A 118 11.15 -11.05 -4.69
CA GLU A 118 9.98 -11.25 -3.81
C GLU A 118 9.70 -9.98 -2.99
N GLY A 119 10.74 -9.36 -2.41
CA GLY A 119 10.61 -8.09 -1.70
C GLY A 119 10.18 -6.95 -2.62
N GLU A 120 10.68 -6.92 -3.86
CA GLU A 120 10.28 -5.91 -4.84
C GLU A 120 8.81 -6.07 -5.25
N ALA A 121 8.34 -7.31 -5.43
CA ALA A 121 6.94 -7.60 -5.70
C ALA A 121 6.03 -7.24 -4.51
N ILE A 122 6.46 -7.49 -3.27
CA ILE A 122 5.73 -7.06 -2.07
C ILE A 122 5.56 -5.53 -2.07
N SER A 123 6.64 -4.79 -2.32
CA SER A 123 6.62 -3.33 -2.40
C SER A 123 5.70 -2.82 -3.51
N TRP A 124 5.75 -3.43 -4.69
CA TRP A 124 4.85 -3.09 -5.80
C TRP A 124 3.38 -3.37 -5.46
N HIS A 125 3.08 -4.53 -4.87
CA HIS A 125 1.73 -4.84 -4.42
C HIS A 125 1.22 -3.87 -3.35
N LEU A 126 2.10 -3.37 -2.47
CA LEU A 126 1.76 -2.34 -1.49
C LEU A 126 1.40 -1.02 -2.17
N CYS A 127 2.18 -0.57 -3.17
CA CYS A 127 1.85 0.63 -3.94
C CYS A 127 0.46 0.53 -4.56
N GLU A 128 0.17 -0.56 -5.26
CA GLU A 128 -1.11 -0.81 -5.93
C GLU A 128 -2.30 -0.84 -4.95
N VAL A 129 -2.19 -1.66 -3.90
CA VAL A 129 -3.31 -1.89 -2.97
C VAL A 129 -3.59 -0.68 -2.09
N LEU A 130 -2.55 0.00 -1.62
CA LEU A 130 -2.70 1.17 -0.76
C LEU A 130 -2.99 2.45 -1.54
N GLY A 131 -2.78 2.45 -2.88
CA GLY A 131 -2.88 3.61 -3.75
C GLY A 131 -1.85 4.67 -3.35
N LEU A 132 -0.58 4.27 -3.24
CA LEU A 132 0.49 5.16 -2.80
C LEU A 132 0.86 6.14 -3.92
N ASP A 133 1.01 7.40 -3.54
CA ASP A 133 1.52 8.45 -4.42
C ASP A 133 3.05 8.30 -4.55
N GLU A 134 3.54 8.21 -5.78
CA GLU A 134 4.96 8.07 -6.08
C GLU A 134 5.80 9.21 -5.49
N ALA A 135 5.26 10.44 -5.48
CA ALA A 135 5.94 11.60 -4.91
C ALA A 135 6.15 11.49 -3.38
N LYS A 136 5.30 10.72 -2.70
CA LYS A 136 5.35 10.51 -1.23
C LYS A 136 5.95 9.16 -0.85
N THR A 137 6.28 8.31 -1.82
CA THR A 137 6.73 6.95 -1.58
C THR A 137 8.18 6.79 -2.00
N SER A 138 8.96 6.13 -1.19
CA SER A 138 10.36 5.79 -1.50
C SER A 138 10.62 4.33 -1.17
N ARG A 139 11.42 3.69 -2.01
CA ARG A 139 11.95 2.35 -1.78
C ARG A 139 13.32 2.45 -1.11
N ILE A 140 13.53 1.73 -0.02
CA ILE A 140 14.84 1.59 0.63
C ILE A 140 15.23 0.13 0.73
N VAL A 141 16.50 -0.15 0.58
CA VAL A 141 17.10 -1.48 0.67
C VAL A 141 18.29 -1.46 1.60
N PHE A 142 18.47 -2.55 2.32
CA PHE A 142 19.60 -2.75 3.23
C PHE A 142 19.91 -4.24 3.32
N HIS A 143 21.18 -4.58 3.41
CA HIS A 143 21.65 -5.97 3.45
C HIS A 143 21.73 -6.52 4.88
N GLU A 144 21.68 -5.65 5.87
CA GLU A 144 21.72 -6.00 7.30
C GLU A 144 20.82 -5.09 8.13
N ILE A 145 20.28 -5.62 9.23
CA ILE A 145 19.41 -4.86 10.12
C ILE A 145 20.26 -4.26 11.25
N THR A 146 21.10 -3.29 10.88
CA THR A 146 21.89 -2.49 11.81
C THR A 146 21.47 -1.02 11.72
N LYS A 147 21.65 -0.27 12.82
CA LYS A 147 21.28 1.15 12.82
C LYS A 147 21.98 1.96 11.71
N PRO A 148 23.31 1.81 11.50
CA PRO A 148 24.00 2.53 10.43
C PRO A 148 23.46 2.19 9.04
N ALA A 149 23.19 0.90 8.74
CA ALA A 149 22.67 0.46 7.44
C ALA A 149 21.27 1.03 7.17
N ILE A 150 20.38 1.01 8.17
CA ILE A 150 19.03 1.56 8.05
C ILE A 150 19.06 3.07 7.82
N LEU A 151 19.86 3.81 8.58
CA LEU A 151 19.98 5.27 8.39
C LEU A 151 20.60 5.63 7.04
N ALA A 152 21.59 4.87 6.57
CA ALA A 152 22.16 5.04 5.24
C ALA A 152 21.13 4.76 4.14
N ALA A 153 20.28 3.73 4.28
CA ALA A 153 19.23 3.40 3.34
C ALA A 153 18.17 4.53 3.23
N ILE A 154 17.78 5.15 4.34
CA ILE A 154 16.86 6.30 4.35
C ILE A 154 17.45 7.51 3.63
N GLN A 155 18.78 7.72 3.73
CA GLN A 155 19.46 8.80 3.03
C GLN A 155 19.65 8.54 1.54
N ASN A 156 19.58 7.27 1.10
CA ASN A 156 19.79 6.86 -0.29
C ASN A 156 18.58 6.05 -0.81
N PRO A 157 17.39 6.66 -0.89
CA PRO A 157 16.21 5.99 -1.41
C PRO A 157 16.34 5.77 -2.93
N ARG A 158 15.62 4.76 -3.43
CA ARG A 158 15.48 4.48 -4.85
C ARG A 158 14.01 4.34 -5.27
N HIS A 159 13.76 4.13 -6.53
CA HIS A 159 12.48 3.71 -7.07
C HIS A 159 12.36 2.18 -7.04
N LEU A 160 11.13 1.68 -7.30
CA LEU A 160 10.90 0.26 -7.51
C LEU A 160 11.66 -0.22 -8.76
N ASP A 161 12.29 -1.37 -8.66
CA ASP A 161 12.86 -2.06 -9.82
C ASP A 161 11.79 -2.91 -10.50
N MET A 162 11.19 -2.35 -11.55
CA MET A 162 10.14 -3.02 -12.31
C MET A 162 10.63 -4.26 -13.04
N ASN A 163 11.93 -4.42 -13.30
CA ASN A 163 12.47 -5.65 -13.88
C ASN A 163 12.38 -6.80 -12.88
N LEU A 164 12.70 -6.55 -11.62
CA LEU A 164 12.54 -7.54 -10.55
C LEU A 164 11.06 -7.85 -10.28
N VAL A 165 10.19 -6.85 -10.30
CA VAL A 165 8.74 -7.04 -10.19
C VAL A 165 8.23 -7.93 -11.31
N ASN A 166 8.58 -7.61 -12.56
CA ASN A 166 8.17 -8.39 -13.73
C ASN A 166 8.73 -9.82 -13.70
N ALA A 167 9.97 -10.01 -13.26
CA ALA A 167 10.58 -11.33 -13.10
C ALA A 167 9.82 -12.17 -12.06
N GLN A 168 9.40 -11.59 -10.95
CA GLN A 168 8.60 -12.29 -9.95
C GLN A 168 7.20 -12.62 -10.49
N GLN A 169 6.54 -11.68 -11.18
CA GLN A 169 5.23 -11.91 -11.77
C GLN A 169 5.28 -13.02 -12.83
N ALA A 170 6.27 -12.99 -13.72
CA ALA A 170 6.45 -14.03 -14.73
C ALA A 170 6.65 -15.41 -14.08
N ARG A 171 7.46 -15.48 -13.03
CA ARG A 171 7.64 -16.71 -12.25
C ARG A 171 6.32 -17.16 -11.62
N ARG A 172 5.55 -16.23 -11.02
CA ARG A 172 4.27 -16.56 -10.38
C ARG A 172 3.24 -17.10 -11.38
N VAL A 173 3.16 -16.47 -12.56
CA VAL A 173 2.30 -16.94 -13.66
C VAL A 173 2.72 -18.33 -14.14
N LEU A 174 4.01 -18.54 -14.37
CA LEU A 174 4.54 -19.83 -14.81
C LEU A 174 4.23 -20.96 -13.81
N ASP A 175 4.52 -20.74 -12.53
CA ASP A 175 4.23 -21.72 -11.47
C ASP A 175 2.71 -22.04 -11.40
N ARG A 176 1.86 -21.04 -11.65
CA ARG A 176 0.39 -21.22 -11.71
C ARG A 176 -0.02 -22.06 -12.92
N LEU A 177 0.50 -21.77 -14.09
CA LEU A 177 0.21 -22.52 -15.30
C LEU A 177 0.67 -23.98 -15.18
N VAL A 178 1.88 -24.22 -14.68
CA VAL A 178 2.40 -25.57 -14.44
C VAL A 178 1.53 -26.34 -13.44
N GLY A 179 1.17 -25.71 -12.31
CA GLY A 179 0.36 -26.35 -11.27
C GLY A 179 -1.07 -26.68 -11.70
N PHE A 180 -1.70 -25.84 -12.53
CA PHE A 180 -3.10 -26.02 -12.91
C PHE A 180 -3.31 -26.72 -14.25
N ARG A 181 -2.36 -26.66 -15.17
CA ARG A 181 -2.51 -27.18 -16.54
C ARG A 181 -1.61 -28.39 -16.84
N LEU A 182 -0.39 -28.38 -16.35
CA LEU A 182 0.56 -29.45 -16.64
C LEU A 182 0.53 -30.56 -15.57
N SER A 183 0.60 -30.19 -14.28
CA SER A 183 0.66 -31.17 -13.19
C SER A 183 -0.53 -32.15 -13.14
N PRO A 184 -1.79 -31.77 -13.47
CA PRO A 184 -2.90 -32.73 -13.51
C PRO A 184 -2.82 -33.76 -14.65
N VAL A 185 -1.94 -33.55 -15.63
CA VAL A 185 -1.77 -34.42 -16.82
C VAL A 185 -0.61 -35.41 -16.65
N LEU A 186 0.28 -35.18 -15.69
CA LEU A 186 1.42 -36.00 -15.32
C LEU A 186 1.05 -37.06 -14.30
#